data_39b8d682d4cc0fc004592dfc3eca8081
#
_entry.id   39b8d682d4cc0fc004592dfc3eca8081
#
_cell.length_a   1.000
_cell.length_b   1.000
_cell.length_c   1.000
_cell.angle_alpha   90.00
_cell.angle_beta   90.00
_cell.angle_gamma   90.00
#
_symmetry.space_group_name_H-M   'P 1'
#
loop_
_entity.id
_entity.type
_entity.pdbx_description
1 polymer ?
#
loop_
_entity_poly.entity_id
_entity_poly.type
_entity_poly.pdbx_seq_one_letter_code
_entity_poly.pdbx_strand_id
1 'polypeptide(L)'
;MCPALCCLIGASLNSCMELDDSVYTTIVSDKYHYTEKDMVAILGNAYTPWRSVVIGAINETQTISTDETMIPVHPWGWNGTTINMHLHTWTSETGEAVNRWGDLYTGINNANQVIYQIESGLLPVTEGKDNYLAELKAVRASYYYMLCDYYGNVPYLTRFDVPQGFLPEQISRKALNDSIIAEVTAALPLLPENVDESTYGRFTKWAAYALLAKMYI
;
A
#
# COMPACT_ATOMS: atom_id res chain seq x y z
N MET A 1 -82.00 -25.57 -6.62
CA MET A 1 -81.62 -24.56 -7.59
C MET A 1 -80.16 -24.30 -7.42
N CYS A 2 -79.37 -24.62 -8.40
CA CYS A 2 -77.94 -24.50 -8.62
C CYS A 2 -76.98 -24.31 -7.47
N PRO A 3 -76.12 -25.28 -7.27
CA PRO A 3 -74.76 -25.03 -6.88
C PRO A 3 -73.86 -25.59 -7.94
N ALA A 4 -73.33 -24.76 -8.71
CA ALA A 4 -72.20 -25.11 -9.61
C ALA A 4 -71.35 -23.90 -9.75
N LEU A 5 -70.10 -24.08 -9.44
CA LEU A 5 -68.98 -23.29 -9.85
C LEU A 5 -68.08 -22.87 -8.68
N CYS A 6 -67.32 -23.83 -8.18
CA CYS A 6 -66.17 -23.52 -7.37
C CYS A 6 -65.12 -24.66 -7.47
N CYS A 7 -64.74 -25.00 -8.68
CA CYS A 7 -63.54 -25.82 -8.97
C CYS A 7 -62.95 -25.29 -10.24
N LEU A 8 -61.85 -24.66 -10.10
CA LEU A 8 -60.82 -24.43 -11.11
C LEU A 8 -60.10 -23.11 -10.82
N ILE A 9 -59.09 -23.13 -10.01
CA ILE A 9 -57.85 -22.36 -10.18
C ILE A 9 -56.82 -22.95 -9.19
N GLY A 10 -56.36 -24.16 -9.52
CA GLY A 10 -55.12 -24.70 -9.02
C GLY A 10 -54.08 -24.64 -10.12
N ALA A 11 -53.83 -23.47 -10.63
CA ALA A 11 -52.71 -23.27 -11.52
C ALA A 11 -51.46 -23.07 -10.65
N SER A 12 -50.72 -24.14 -10.48
CA SER A 12 -49.37 -24.16 -9.96
C SER A 12 -48.46 -23.19 -10.74
N LEU A 13 -48.21 -22.04 -10.19
CA LEU A 13 -47.12 -21.18 -10.61
C LEU A 13 -45.79 -21.77 -10.09
N ASN A 14 -45.36 -22.84 -10.72
CA ASN A 14 -43.95 -23.21 -10.66
C ASN A 14 -43.18 -22.25 -11.58
N SER A 15 -42.94 -21.05 -11.11
CA SER A 15 -41.92 -20.18 -11.66
C SER A 15 -40.59 -20.65 -11.10
N CYS A 16 -39.98 -21.62 -11.75
CA CYS A 16 -38.52 -21.83 -11.67
C CYS A 16 -37.87 -20.65 -12.35
N MET A 17 -37.76 -19.55 -11.64
CA MET A 17 -36.75 -18.56 -11.99
C MET A 17 -35.41 -19.03 -11.41
N GLU A 18 -34.64 -19.73 -12.19
CA GLU A 18 -33.18 -19.70 -12.03
C GLU A 18 -32.80 -18.27 -12.30
N LEU A 19 -32.72 -17.49 -11.23
CA LEU A 19 -32.03 -16.22 -11.22
C LEU A 19 -30.51 -16.54 -11.23
N ASP A 20 -30.01 -16.86 -12.40
CA ASP A 20 -28.59 -16.79 -12.67
C ASP A 20 -28.28 -15.29 -12.75
N ASP A 21 -28.01 -14.69 -11.59
CA ASP A 21 -27.60 -13.30 -11.49
C ASP A 21 -26.24 -13.18 -12.17
N SER A 22 -26.26 -12.91 -13.46
CA SER A 22 -25.06 -12.51 -14.19
C SER A 22 -24.71 -11.08 -13.76
N VAL A 23 -23.91 -10.98 -12.72
CA VAL A 23 -23.41 -9.70 -12.22
C VAL A 23 -22.45 -9.11 -13.26
N TYR A 24 -22.96 -8.20 -14.10
CA TYR A 24 -22.17 -7.50 -15.13
C TYR A 24 -21.35 -6.34 -14.58
N THR A 25 -21.54 -5.97 -13.32
CA THR A 25 -20.94 -4.77 -12.71
C THR A 25 -19.86 -5.08 -11.67
N THR A 26 -19.68 -6.34 -11.29
CA THR A 26 -18.67 -6.75 -10.32
C THR A 26 -17.80 -7.86 -10.90
N ILE A 27 -16.50 -7.69 -10.82
CA ILE A 27 -15.53 -8.72 -11.22
C ILE A 27 -15.65 -9.88 -10.22
N VAL A 28 -16.13 -11.04 -10.68
CA VAL A 28 -16.19 -12.26 -9.89
C VAL A 28 -14.82 -12.90 -9.95
N SER A 29 -14.13 -12.92 -8.82
CA SER A 29 -12.70 -13.27 -8.73
C SER A 29 -12.34 -14.68 -9.21
N ASP A 30 -13.27 -15.63 -9.11
CA ASP A 30 -13.09 -17.03 -9.56
C ASP A 30 -13.22 -17.24 -11.08
N LYS A 31 -13.78 -16.25 -11.79
CA LYS A 31 -13.95 -16.28 -13.26
C LYS A 31 -13.06 -15.26 -13.99
N TYR A 32 -12.34 -14.42 -13.26
CA TYR A 32 -11.50 -13.37 -13.85
C TYR A 32 -10.07 -13.87 -14.07
N HIS A 33 -9.60 -13.75 -15.30
CA HIS A 33 -8.21 -14.03 -15.64
C HIS A 33 -7.39 -12.74 -15.58
N TYR A 34 -6.52 -12.65 -14.60
CA TYR A 34 -5.65 -11.49 -14.45
C TYR A 34 -4.63 -11.41 -15.59
N THR A 35 -4.61 -10.27 -16.26
CA THR A 35 -3.64 -9.96 -17.30
C THR A 35 -2.42 -9.23 -16.69
N GLU A 36 -1.35 -9.08 -17.47
CA GLU A 36 -0.19 -8.28 -17.05
C GLU A 36 -0.59 -6.83 -16.70
N LYS A 37 -1.54 -6.24 -17.45
CA LYS A 37 -2.06 -4.89 -17.13
C LYS A 37 -2.77 -4.83 -15.78
N ASP A 38 -3.50 -5.88 -15.44
CA ASP A 38 -4.15 -5.97 -14.13
C ASP A 38 -3.12 -6.07 -13.03
N MET A 39 -2.05 -6.82 -13.25
CA MET A 39 -0.94 -6.91 -12.27
C MET A 39 -0.26 -5.56 -12.06
N VAL A 40 -0.03 -4.78 -13.12
CA VAL A 40 0.51 -3.42 -12.99
C VAL A 40 -0.43 -2.53 -12.17
N ALA A 41 -1.74 -2.60 -12.39
CA ALA A 41 -2.73 -1.85 -11.63
C ALA A 41 -2.78 -2.26 -10.15
N ILE A 42 -2.69 -3.57 -9.87
CA ILE A 42 -2.68 -4.13 -8.51
C ILE A 42 -1.40 -3.70 -7.77
N LEU A 43 -0.24 -3.78 -8.42
CA LEU A 43 1.01 -3.27 -7.86
C LEU A 43 0.94 -1.78 -7.57
N GLY A 44 0.26 -1.01 -8.43
CA GLY A 44 0.04 0.42 -8.28
C GLY A 44 -0.59 0.80 -6.93
N ASN A 45 -1.39 -0.10 -6.33
CA ASN A 45 -1.96 0.11 -5.00
C ASN A 45 -0.87 0.29 -3.91
N ALA A 46 0.22 -0.45 -4.00
CA ALA A 46 1.35 -0.30 -3.09
C ALA A 46 2.12 1.02 -3.31
N TYR A 47 2.13 1.54 -4.54
CA TYR A 47 2.83 2.78 -4.89
C TYR A 47 2.03 4.06 -4.62
N THR A 48 0.71 3.98 -4.52
CA THR A 48 -0.15 5.16 -4.38
C THR A 48 0.25 6.04 -3.19
N PRO A 49 0.42 5.52 -1.96
CA PRO A 49 0.89 6.34 -0.85
C PRO A 49 2.33 6.83 -1.03
N TRP A 50 3.19 6.05 -1.69
CA TRP A 50 4.59 6.40 -1.92
C TRP A 50 4.74 7.73 -2.68
N ARG A 51 3.91 7.93 -3.71
CA ARG A 51 3.90 9.17 -4.47
C ARG A 51 3.55 10.38 -3.60
N SER A 52 2.48 10.30 -2.82
CA SER A 52 2.02 11.42 -1.98
C SER A 52 3.00 11.72 -0.85
N VAL A 53 3.55 10.68 -0.24
CA VAL A 53 4.46 10.81 0.89
C VAL A 53 5.81 11.35 0.47
N VAL A 54 6.44 10.78 -0.55
CA VAL A 54 7.81 11.13 -0.94
C VAL A 54 7.89 12.45 -1.68
N ILE A 55 6.98 12.69 -2.63
CA ILE A 55 7.04 13.91 -3.46
C ILE A 55 6.57 15.13 -2.70
N GLY A 56 5.51 15.00 -1.89
CA GLY A 56 4.92 16.14 -1.18
C GLY A 56 5.46 16.26 0.23
N ALA A 57 4.96 15.41 1.05
CA ALA A 57 4.92 15.61 2.48
C ALA A 57 6.24 15.37 3.21
N ILE A 58 7.00 14.34 2.86
CA ILE A 58 8.28 14.06 3.52
C ILE A 58 9.31 15.10 3.09
N ASN A 59 9.42 15.34 1.78
CA ASN A 59 10.36 16.31 1.25
C ASN A 59 10.07 17.72 1.83
N GLU A 60 8.80 18.11 1.86
CA GLU A 60 8.40 19.39 2.43
C GLU A 60 8.76 19.50 3.92
N THR A 61 8.42 18.49 4.72
CA THR A 61 8.68 18.49 6.16
C THR A 61 10.18 18.50 6.47
N GLN A 62 10.97 17.70 5.76
CA GLN A 62 12.41 17.66 5.92
C GLN A 62 13.07 18.97 5.51
N THR A 63 12.63 19.57 4.42
CA THR A 63 13.19 20.82 3.91
C THR A 63 12.84 21.99 4.82
N ILE A 64 11.59 22.06 5.29
CA ILE A 64 11.10 23.15 6.16
C ILE A 64 11.77 23.13 7.54
N SER A 65 12.14 21.94 8.03
CA SER A 65 12.81 21.81 9.33
C SER A 65 14.34 22.06 9.26
N THR A 66 14.86 22.47 8.11
CA THR A 66 16.27 22.77 7.89
C THR A 66 16.51 24.22 7.53
N ASP A 67 17.78 24.60 7.35
CA ASP A 67 18.20 25.92 6.91
C ASP A 67 18.02 26.14 5.38
N GLU A 68 17.62 25.11 4.63
CA GLU A 68 17.47 25.20 3.18
C GLU A 68 16.28 26.02 2.75
N THR A 69 15.22 26.04 3.56
CA THR A 69 13.96 26.69 3.20
C THR A 69 13.47 27.56 4.34
N MET A 70 13.30 28.85 4.03
CA MET A 70 12.62 29.76 4.92
C MET A 70 11.15 29.87 4.48
N ILE A 71 10.24 29.74 5.41
CA ILE A 71 8.84 30.01 5.13
C ILE A 71 8.48 31.39 5.70
N PRO A 72 8.19 32.39 4.87
CA PRO A 72 7.81 33.73 5.34
C PRO A 72 6.42 33.69 5.98
N VAL A 73 6.23 34.40 7.07
CA VAL A 73 4.91 34.63 7.64
C VAL A 73 4.10 35.44 6.63
N HIS A 74 3.11 34.79 6.03
CA HIS A 74 2.27 35.40 5.01
C HIS A 74 0.79 35.38 5.43
N PRO A 75 0.00 36.43 5.18
CA PRO A 75 -1.42 36.51 5.58
C PRO A 75 -2.30 35.40 4.96
N TRP A 76 -1.85 34.76 3.91
CA TRP A 76 -2.62 33.83 3.06
C TRP A 76 -2.31 32.37 3.20
N GLY A 77 -1.52 31.90 4.15
CA GLY A 77 -1.22 30.48 4.06
C GLY A 77 -0.35 29.83 5.12
N TRP A 78 -0.03 30.54 6.16
CA TRP A 78 0.73 29.97 7.25
C TRP A 78 -0.20 29.58 8.38
N ASN A 79 -0.67 28.38 8.32
CA ASN A 79 -1.34 27.72 9.42
C ASN A 79 -0.30 26.99 10.28
N GLY A 80 -0.58 26.93 11.57
CA GLY A 80 0.31 26.65 12.65
C GLY A 80 1.15 25.37 12.59
N THR A 81 0.83 24.39 11.74
CA THR A 81 1.56 23.13 11.71
C THR A 81 2.89 23.24 10.99
N THR A 82 2.94 23.89 9.85
CA THR A 82 4.16 24.09 9.08
C THR A 82 5.13 25.04 9.78
N ILE A 83 4.61 26.07 10.45
CA ILE A 83 5.43 26.98 11.25
C ILE A 83 6.08 26.27 12.44
N ASN A 84 5.40 25.28 13.04
CA ASN A 84 5.96 24.50 14.12
C ASN A 84 7.17 23.68 13.64
N MET A 85 7.14 23.15 12.41
CA MET A 85 8.29 22.47 11.80
C MET A 85 9.46 23.44 11.60
N HIS A 86 9.21 24.61 11.06
CA HIS A 86 10.25 25.63 10.85
C HIS A 86 10.85 26.13 12.16
N LEU A 87 10.02 26.36 13.18
CA LEU A 87 10.47 26.84 14.51
C LEU A 87 10.95 25.70 15.43
N HIS A 88 10.94 24.45 14.98
CA HIS A 88 11.32 23.29 15.79
C HIS A 88 10.47 23.15 17.08
N THR A 89 9.19 23.53 17.00
CA THR A 89 8.25 23.46 18.11
C THR A 89 7.21 22.36 17.95
N TRP A 90 7.44 21.40 17.03
CA TRP A 90 6.54 20.28 16.83
C TRP A 90 6.51 19.33 18.04
N THR A 91 5.41 18.65 18.16
CA THR A 91 5.18 17.61 19.17
C THR A 91 4.68 16.33 18.48
N SER A 92 4.53 15.25 19.23
CA SER A 92 3.91 14.01 18.73
C SER A 92 2.46 14.18 18.24
N GLU A 93 1.83 15.30 18.57
CA GLU A 93 0.46 15.64 18.16
C GLU A 93 0.43 16.57 16.92
N THR A 94 1.57 17.04 16.46
CA THR A 94 1.66 17.88 15.28
C THR A 94 1.18 17.10 14.05
N GLY A 95 0.24 17.70 13.29
CA GLY A 95 -0.47 17.02 12.21
C GLY A 95 0.44 16.39 11.16
N GLU A 96 1.55 17.03 10.81
CA GLU A 96 2.54 16.50 9.87
C GLU A 96 3.18 15.21 10.39
N ALA A 97 3.53 15.14 11.66
CA ALA A 97 4.11 13.93 12.26
C ALA A 97 3.09 12.78 12.30
N VAL A 98 1.85 13.06 12.70
CA VAL A 98 0.77 12.06 12.80
C VAL A 98 0.37 11.55 11.42
N ASN A 99 0.16 12.46 10.46
CA ASN A 99 -0.29 12.10 9.11
C ASN A 99 0.75 11.24 8.38
N ARG A 100 2.04 11.55 8.52
CA ARG A 100 3.13 10.76 7.89
C ARG A 100 3.16 9.33 8.40
N TRP A 101 2.94 9.13 9.69
CA TRP A 101 2.81 7.80 10.26
C TRP A 101 1.70 6.99 9.58
N GLY A 102 0.50 7.55 9.50
CA GLY A 102 -0.66 6.91 8.88
C GLY A 102 -0.44 6.58 7.40
N ASP A 103 0.11 7.53 6.64
CA ASP A 103 0.37 7.37 5.21
C ASP A 103 1.40 6.25 4.95
N LEU A 104 2.49 6.21 5.73
CA LEU A 104 3.53 5.20 5.59
C LEU A 104 3.01 3.79 5.92
N TYR A 105 2.25 3.64 7.00
CA TYR A 105 1.63 2.36 7.33
C TYR A 105 0.53 1.95 6.35
N THR A 106 -0.16 2.88 5.73
CA THR A 106 -1.07 2.58 4.62
C THR A 106 -0.32 1.93 3.45
N GLY A 107 0.84 2.48 3.08
CA GLY A 107 1.70 1.89 2.05
C GLY A 107 2.20 0.49 2.40
N ILE A 108 2.61 0.27 3.64
CA ILE A 108 3.02 -1.05 4.14
C ILE A 108 1.87 -2.05 4.08
N ASN A 109 0.69 -1.66 4.55
CA ASN A 109 -0.49 -2.53 4.54
C ASN A 109 -0.92 -2.88 3.11
N ASN A 110 -0.90 -1.92 2.19
CA ASN A 110 -1.20 -2.18 0.78
C ASN A 110 -0.20 -3.18 0.18
N ALA A 111 1.10 -3.00 0.44
CA ALA A 111 2.11 -3.95 -0.02
C ALA A 111 1.91 -5.34 0.60
N ASN A 112 1.68 -5.43 1.91
CA ASN A 112 1.40 -6.70 2.60
C ASN A 112 0.15 -7.38 2.06
N GLN A 113 -0.91 -6.63 1.74
CA GLN A 113 -2.14 -7.16 1.17
C GLN A 113 -1.88 -7.83 -0.18
N VAL A 114 -1.18 -7.14 -1.08
CA VAL A 114 -0.90 -7.69 -2.42
C VAL A 114 0.03 -8.88 -2.33
N ILE A 115 1.07 -8.83 -1.48
CA ILE A 115 1.95 -9.98 -1.21
C ILE A 115 1.12 -11.19 -0.74
N TYR A 116 0.26 -10.99 0.25
CA TYR A 116 -0.62 -12.05 0.76
C TYR A 116 -1.52 -12.63 -0.32
N GLN A 117 -2.15 -11.80 -1.14
CA GLN A 117 -3.03 -12.23 -2.23
C GLN A 117 -2.28 -13.07 -3.28
N ILE A 118 -1.02 -12.73 -3.59
CA ILE A 118 -0.18 -13.49 -4.52
C ILE A 118 0.29 -14.80 -3.87
N GLU A 119 0.76 -14.76 -2.63
CA GLU A 119 1.30 -15.94 -1.94
C GLU A 119 0.22 -16.97 -1.60
N SER A 120 -0.99 -16.52 -1.24
CA SER A 120 -2.15 -17.38 -0.94
C SER A 120 -2.86 -17.92 -2.20
N GLY A 121 -2.50 -17.44 -3.39
CA GLY A 121 -3.13 -17.83 -4.65
C GLY A 121 -4.48 -17.15 -4.92
N LEU A 122 -4.90 -16.17 -4.11
CA LEU A 122 -6.07 -15.33 -4.38
C LEU A 122 -5.89 -14.50 -5.65
N LEU A 123 -4.65 -14.12 -5.95
CA LEU A 123 -4.23 -13.59 -7.24
C LEU A 123 -3.43 -14.68 -7.97
N PRO A 124 -4.00 -15.34 -8.98
CA PRO A 124 -3.35 -16.42 -9.70
C PRO A 124 -2.31 -15.87 -10.70
N VAL A 125 -1.16 -15.47 -10.17
CA VAL A 125 -0.01 -15.03 -10.98
C VAL A 125 0.72 -16.25 -11.50
N THR A 126 0.75 -16.43 -12.81
CA THR A 126 1.40 -17.57 -13.47
C THR A 126 2.83 -17.28 -13.90
N GLU A 127 3.12 -16.04 -14.27
CA GLU A 127 4.44 -15.62 -14.74
C GLU A 127 4.97 -14.44 -13.93
N GLY A 128 6.27 -14.40 -13.70
CA GLY A 128 6.92 -13.32 -12.97
C GLY A 128 6.54 -13.17 -11.50
N LYS A 129 5.96 -14.18 -10.87
CA LYS A 129 5.51 -14.15 -9.47
C LYS A 129 6.62 -13.66 -8.54
N ASP A 130 7.81 -14.21 -8.65
CA ASP A 130 8.92 -13.88 -7.77
C ASP A 130 9.41 -12.44 -7.98
N ASN A 131 9.35 -11.94 -9.22
CA ASN A 131 9.69 -10.56 -9.55
C ASN A 131 8.69 -9.57 -8.93
N TYR A 132 7.38 -9.85 -9.02
CA TYR A 132 6.36 -9.02 -8.39
C TYR A 132 6.48 -9.02 -6.85
N LEU A 133 6.73 -10.17 -6.25
CA LEU A 133 6.95 -10.28 -4.80
C LEU A 133 8.21 -9.52 -4.37
N ALA A 134 9.29 -9.63 -5.13
CA ALA A 134 10.52 -8.90 -4.84
C ALA A 134 10.32 -7.37 -4.91
N GLU A 135 9.60 -6.90 -5.91
CA GLU A 135 9.27 -5.49 -6.08
C GLU A 135 8.41 -4.98 -4.92
N LEU A 136 7.34 -5.69 -4.56
CA LEU A 136 6.47 -5.32 -3.43
C LEU A 136 7.23 -5.29 -2.10
N LYS A 137 8.13 -6.26 -1.87
CA LYS A 137 9.00 -6.29 -0.69
C LYS A 137 9.95 -5.09 -0.68
N ALA A 138 10.54 -4.73 -1.82
CA ALA A 138 11.40 -3.55 -1.93
C ALA A 138 10.63 -2.24 -1.71
N VAL A 139 9.42 -2.11 -2.22
CA VAL A 139 8.53 -0.97 -1.97
C VAL A 139 8.16 -0.90 -0.48
N ARG A 140 7.77 -2.01 0.15
CA ARG A 140 7.50 -2.08 1.60
C ARG A 140 8.72 -1.67 2.42
N ALA A 141 9.89 -2.17 2.05
CA ALA A 141 11.15 -1.83 2.69
C ALA A 141 11.45 -0.32 2.62
N SER A 142 11.11 0.34 1.51
CA SER A 142 11.27 1.79 1.37
C SER A 142 10.36 2.58 2.33
N TYR A 143 9.14 2.12 2.60
CA TYR A 143 8.28 2.71 3.62
C TYR A 143 8.85 2.53 5.03
N TYR A 144 9.36 1.34 5.34
CA TYR A 144 10.01 1.10 6.62
C TYR A 144 11.30 1.90 6.80
N TYR A 145 12.06 2.12 5.73
CA TYR A 145 13.19 3.04 5.78
C TYR A 145 12.74 4.46 6.20
N MET A 146 11.69 4.98 5.58
CA MET A 146 11.16 6.30 5.93
C MET A 146 10.63 6.35 7.38
N LEU A 147 9.94 5.30 7.85
CA LEU A 147 9.54 5.18 9.26
C LEU A 147 10.75 5.14 10.20
N CYS A 148 11.79 4.41 9.83
CA CYS A 148 13.03 4.33 10.60
C CYS A 148 13.73 5.68 10.71
N ASP A 149 13.77 6.42 9.62
CA ASP A 149 14.40 7.75 9.55
C ASP A 149 13.62 8.78 10.39
N TYR A 150 12.30 8.82 10.26
CA TYR A 150 11.43 9.79 10.94
C TYR A 150 11.20 9.50 12.42
N TYR A 151 10.96 8.23 12.78
CA TYR A 151 10.45 7.86 14.10
C TYR A 151 11.39 6.94 14.89
N GLY A 152 12.39 6.36 14.25
CA GLY A 152 13.35 5.46 14.88
C GLY A 152 12.78 4.08 15.17
N ASN A 153 12.38 3.83 16.41
CA ASN A 153 11.74 2.56 16.80
C ASN A 153 10.28 2.55 16.39
N VAL A 154 9.86 1.56 15.62
CA VAL A 154 8.48 1.47 15.10
C VAL A 154 7.96 0.03 15.13
N PRO A 155 6.64 -0.18 15.14
CA PRO A 155 6.06 -1.49 14.94
C PRO A 155 6.45 -2.09 13.57
N TYR A 156 6.86 -3.37 13.57
CA TYR A 156 7.28 -4.07 12.35
C TYR A 156 6.37 -5.24 12.06
N LEU A 157 5.70 -5.21 10.91
CA LEU A 157 4.76 -6.22 10.47
C LEU A 157 4.88 -6.47 8.97
N THR A 158 5.12 -7.72 8.59
CA THR A 158 5.25 -8.17 7.20
C THR A 158 4.11 -9.07 6.73
N ARG A 159 3.05 -9.19 7.54
CA ARG A 159 1.86 -10.01 7.27
C ARG A 159 0.63 -9.14 7.10
N PHE A 160 -0.32 -9.62 6.29
CA PHE A 160 -1.64 -9.01 6.15
C PHE A 160 -2.71 -9.74 6.97
N ASP A 161 -2.64 -11.05 7.04
CA ASP A 161 -3.58 -11.97 7.68
C ASP A 161 -3.45 -11.98 9.21
N VAL A 162 -3.67 -10.85 9.86
CA VAL A 162 -3.58 -10.72 11.31
C VAL A 162 -4.97 -10.71 11.96
N PRO A 163 -5.14 -11.25 13.17
CA PRO A 163 -6.41 -11.20 13.88
C PRO A 163 -6.87 -9.76 14.15
N GLN A 164 -8.18 -9.57 14.23
CA GLN A 164 -8.74 -8.27 14.62
C GLN A 164 -8.21 -7.86 16.02
N GLY A 165 -7.73 -6.62 16.13
CA GLY A 165 -7.16 -6.09 17.36
C GLY A 165 -5.69 -6.48 17.60
N PHE A 166 -5.04 -7.14 16.64
CA PHE A 166 -3.61 -7.40 16.72
C PHE A 166 -2.82 -6.10 16.71
N LEU A 167 -1.95 -5.95 17.69
CA LEU A 167 -1.00 -4.83 17.79
C LEU A 167 0.41 -5.37 17.58
N PRO A 168 1.10 -4.99 16.51
CA PRO A 168 2.46 -5.41 16.26
C PRO A 168 3.42 -4.82 17.31
N GLU A 169 4.44 -5.58 17.67
CA GLU A 169 5.47 -5.12 18.59
C GLU A 169 6.37 -4.07 17.93
N GLN A 170 6.74 -3.07 18.72
CA GLN A 170 7.74 -2.10 18.35
C GLN A 170 9.13 -2.74 18.42
N ILE A 171 9.90 -2.62 17.34
CA ILE A 171 11.29 -3.09 17.31
C ILE A 171 12.27 -1.93 17.34
N SER A 172 13.51 -2.21 17.72
CA SER A 172 14.56 -1.20 17.74
C SER A 172 14.92 -0.75 16.31
N ARG A 173 15.36 0.51 16.17
CA ARG A 173 15.86 1.07 14.92
C ARG A 173 16.90 0.15 14.26
N LYS A 174 17.82 -0.41 15.06
CA LYS A 174 18.84 -1.34 14.56
C LYS A 174 18.23 -2.62 14.00
N ALA A 175 17.31 -3.26 14.71
CA ALA A 175 16.65 -4.49 14.27
C ALA A 175 15.81 -4.24 13.00
N LEU A 176 15.15 -3.09 12.91
CA LEU A 176 14.41 -2.67 11.72
C LEU A 176 15.35 -2.49 10.54
N ASN A 177 16.46 -1.77 10.73
CA ASN A 177 17.48 -1.55 9.71
C ASN A 177 18.03 -2.88 9.15
N ASP A 178 18.43 -3.78 10.04
CA ASP A 178 18.92 -5.11 9.68
C ASP A 178 17.87 -5.89 8.85
N SER A 179 16.59 -5.81 9.23
CA SER A 179 15.48 -6.47 8.53
C SER A 179 15.26 -5.89 7.13
N ILE A 180 15.29 -4.56 6.99
CA ILE A 180 15.14 -3.87 5.71
C ILE A 180 16.30 -4.25 4.77
N ILE A 181 17.53 -4.20 5.25
CA ILE A 181 18.72 -4.58 4.47
C ILE A 181 18.62 -6.02 3.98
N ALA A 182 18.22 -6.95 4.84
CA ALA A 182 18.04 -8.35 4.46
C ALA A 182 16.96 -8.51 3.39
N GLU A 183 15.82 -7.86 3.53
CA GLU A 183 14.70 -7.95 2.58
C GLU A 183 15.07 -7.37 1.22
N VAL A 184 15.67 -6.18 1.18
CA VAL A 184 16.09 -5.53 -0.07
C VAL A 184 17.21 -6.31 -0.75
N THR A 185 18.18 -6.82 0.00
CA THR A 185 19.27 -7.65 -0.55
C THR A 185 18.73 -8.93 -1.20
N ALA A 186 17.75 -9.57 -0.57
CA ALA A 186 17.11 -10.77 -1.13
C ALA A 186 16.29 -10.44 -2.41
N ALA A 187 15.72 -9.26 -2.51
CA ALA A 187 14.96 -8.81 -3.69
C ALA A 187 15.85 -8.46 -4.89
N LEU A 188 17.08 -8.00 -4.68
CA LEU A 188 17.98 -7.47 -5.72
C LEU A 188 18.09 -8.32 -6.99
N PRO A 189 18.29 -9.67 -6.92
CA PRO A 189 18.46 -10.49 -8.13
C PRO A 189 17.21 -10.53 -9.02
N LEU A 190 16.05 -10.25 -8.45
CA LEU A 190 14.74 -10.38 -9.08
C LEU A 190 14.18 -9.02 -9.56
N LEU A 191 14.82 -7.93 -9.20
CA LEU A 191 14.39 -6.59 -9.60
C LEU A 191 14.90 -6.26 -11.02
N PRO A 192 14.08 -5.54 -11.84
CA PRO A 192 14.48 -5.14 -13.18
C PRO A 192 15.64 -4.12 -13.13
N GLU A 193 16.55 -4.24 -14.08
CA GLU A 193 17.62 -3.25 -14.29
C GLU A 193 17.14 -2.08 -15.14
N ASN A 194 16.27 -2.35 -16.09
CA ASN A 194 15.72 -1.36 -17.01
C ASN A 194 14.20 -1.30 -16.88
N VAL A 195 13.66 -0.14 -17.16
CA VAL A 195 12.23 0.10 -17.27
C VAL A 195 11.92 0.67 -18.65
N ASP A 196 10.74 0.37 -19.15
CA ASP A 196 10.15 0.91 -20.36
C ASP A 196 8.96 1.83 -20.03
N GLU A 197 8.22 2.27 -21.05
CA GLU A 197 7.03 3.12 -20.84
C GLU A 197 5.97 2.45 -19.97
N SER A 198 5.84 1.12 -20.00
CA SER A 198 4.84 0.37 -19.24
C SER A 198 5.24 0.18 -17.77
N THR A 199 6.53 0.23 -17.49
CA THR A 199 7.12 -0.02 -16.17
C THR A 199 7.76 1.22 -15.56
N TYR A 200 7.63 2.38 -16.23
CA TYR A 200 8.19 3.64 -15.74
C TYR A 200 7.65 4.01 -14.36
N GLY A 201 8.55 4.34 -13.45
CA GLY A 201 8.22 4.66 -12.05
C GLY A 201 8.16 3.45 -11.11
N ARG A 202 8.33 2.22 -11.60
CA ARG A 202 8.42 1.02 -10.78
C ARG A 202 9.81 0.89 -10.12
N PHE A 203 9.87 0.13 -9.04
CA PHE A 203 11.09 -0.08 -8.27
C PHE A 203 12.10 -0.91 -9.06
N THR A 204 13.30 -0.37 -9.26
CA THR A 204 14.37 -1.02 -10.01
C THR A 204 15.46 -1.52 -9.10
N LYS A 205 16.35 -2.33 -9.63
CA LYS A 205 17.60 -2.76 -8.97
C LYS A 205 18.45 -1.56 -8.53
N TRP A 206 18.47 -0.50 -9.33
CA TRP A 206 19.22 0.72 -9.02
C TRP A 206 18.59 1.50 -7.87
N ALA A 207 17.25 1.54 -7.80
CA ALA A 207 16.54 2.11 -6.66
C ALA A 207 16.83 1.32 -5.37
N ALA A 208 16.89 0.00 -5.46
CA ALA A 208 17.25 -0.86 -4.34
C ALA A 208 18.69 -0.63 -3.86
N TYR A 209 19.66 -0.49 -4.77
CA TYR A 209 21.03 -0.12 -4.40
C TYR A 209 21.11 1.25 -3.74
N ALA A 210 20.35 2.24 -4.24
CA ALA A 210 20.30 3.57 -3.62
C ALA A 210 19.69 3.50 -2.20
N LEU A 211 18.65 2.70 -2.00
CA LEU A 211 18.06 2.46 -0.68
C LEU A 211 19.08 1.80 0.26
N LEU A 212 19.75 0.73 -0.18
CA LEU A 212 20.80 0.06 0.60
C LEU A 212 21.92 1.01 0.97
N ALA A 213 22.38 1.85 0.03
CA ALA A 213 23.41 2.84 0.32
C ALA A 213 23.00 3.78 1.46
N LYS A 214 21.73 4.24 1.48
CA LYS A 214 21.19 5.06 2.59
C LYS A 214 21.12 4.28 3.90
N MET A 215 20.85 2.98 3.86
CA MET A 215 20.75 2.13 5.05
C MET A 215 22.10 1.82 5.70
N TYR A 216 23.21 1.88 4.94
CA TYR A 216 24.56 1.61 5.42
C TYR A 216 25.30 2.86 5.90
N ILE A 217 24.77 4.05 5.71
CA ILE A 217 25.28 5.33 6.24
C ILE A 217 24.71 5.61 7.63
#